data_79c250a8fc2b0decf7fd92b327678aea
#
_entry.id   79c250a8fc2b0decf7fd92b327678aea
#
_cell.length_a   1.000
_cell.length_b   1.000
_cell.length_c   1.000
_cell.angle_alpha   90.00
_cell.angle_beta   90.00
_cell.angle_gamma   90.00
#
_symmetry.space_group_name_H-M   'P 1'
#
loop_
_entity.id
_entity.type
_entity.pdbx_description
1 polymer ?
#
loop_
_entity_poly.entity_id
_entity_poly.type
_entity_poly.pdbx_seq_one_letter_code
_entity_poly.pdbx_strand_id
1 'polypeptide(L)'
;MGIDVKSIISQAYTNVTVPGKNLTSGLPMTCNITYGNETQTLAAILKIGDATYRVNTNVDLRLMPSVVTIGFSGATGAADELYQIMSWKFRSTFNPHARKSSESPPPAPKILLVEVITGPIIGVIAIVCIFVGISRWQLCTRKKRYRSLAGGIGHIGYRKLAHAANKFAEENKLGQGGSASVYRGELTNPSRAVAIKRFNPATSSEGRKAFEDELRIATRLRHRNLVELIGWCYYGQRYLVEFICWWRDDRYTRLFLVYELLPQGSLDQHLHEGKRWLPWSKRYDIILDLGSALQYLHVDCEQHKQCVVHGDIKSSNMLLDPSYSAKLGDFGLARSVHQETGAQTTDVVQSTYGYIDPVFVNTSQRNRQSDIYNFGIVLLEMVSGRDPTARLNDRPPLTSWVRSLYHGNALLEAADVRLIGGESIVGRQQMKRALLVGLLCVHQDLSSRPSIMDTMDALRSERLESDITPLAPVIPLLMP
;
A
#
# COMPACT_ATOMS: atom_id res chain seq x y z
N MET A 1 15.25 16.94 -18.55
CA MET A 1 15.80 15.71 -19.19
C MET A 1 17.21 15.51 -18.71
N GLY A 2 17.56 14.33 -18.20
CA GLY A 2 18.86 14.01 -17.65
C GLY A 2 19.36 12.64 -18.09
N ILE A 3 20.65 12.39 -17.89
CA ILE A 3 21.30 11.09 -18.07
C ILE A 3 21.78 10.61 -16.70
N ASP A 4 21.26 9.49 -16.23
CA ASP A 4 21.58 8.90 -14.94
C ASP A 4 22.33 7.58 -15.16
N VAL A 5 23.42 7.38 -14.41
CA VAL A 5 24.22 6.15 -14.48
C VAL A 5 24.43 5.62 -13.08
N LYS A 6 23.72 4.53 -12.75
CA LYS A 6 23.78 3.86 -11.43
C LYS A 6 23.46 4.77 -10.22
N SER A 7 22.80 5.91 -10.46
CA SER A 7 22.47 6.91 -9.44
C SER A 7 21.19 7.62 -9.81
N ILE A 8 20.47 8.15 -8.83
CA ILE A 8 19.31 9.05 -9.02
C ILE A 8 19.76 10.49 -9.32
N ILE A 9 21.05 10.78 -9.22
CA ILE A 9 21.62 12.09 -9.54
C ILE A 9 22.10 12.04 -10.98
N SER A 10 21.53 12.91 -11.83
CA SER A 10 21.90 13.00 -13.26
C SER A 10 23.35 13.43 -13.43
N GLN A 11 24.11 12.69 -14.22
CA GLN A 11 25.49 13.05 -14.62
C GLN A 11 25.50 14.22 -15.59
N ALA A 12 24.46 14.33 -16.41
CA ALA A 12 24.23 15.48 -17.26
C ALA A 12 22.73 15.74 -17.38
N TYR A 13 22.31 17.00 -17.41
CA TYR A 13 20.92 17.37 -17.58
C TYR A 13 20.73 18.63 -18.43
N THR A 14 19.53 18.78 -18.99
CA THR A 14 19.10 20.02 -19.64
C THR A 14 17.68 20.34 -19.19
N ASN A 15 17.40 21.62 -18.94
CA ASN A 15 16.08 22.06 -18.54
C ASN A 15 15.17 22.16 -19.76
N VAL A 16 13.93 21.64 -19.62
CA VAL A 16 12.89 21.70 -20.66
C VAL A 16 11.92 22.81 -20.28
N THR A 17 12.31 24.05 -20.51
CA THR A 17 11.69 25.24 -19.92
C THR A 17 11.02 26.18 -20.93
N VAL A 18 11.01 25.87 -22.22
CA VAL A 18 10.34 26.74 -23.22
C VAL A 18 8.83 26.75 -22.95
N PRO A 19 8.19 27.90 -22.69
CA PRO A 19 6.77 27.98 -22.43
C PRO A 19 5.93 27.32 -23.55
N GLY A 20 4.96 26.49 -23.16
CA GLY A 20 4.10 25.76 -24.10
C GLY A 20 4.78 24.59 -24.84
N LYS A 21 6.06 24.31 -24.59
CA LYS A 21 6.84 23.21 -25.22
C LYS A 21 7.64 22.45 -24.20
N ASN A 22 7.03 22.16 -23.05
CA ASN A 22 7.54 21.38 -21.95
C ASN A 22 6.93 19.97 -21.95
N LEU A 23 7.30 19.13 -20.99
CA LEU A 23 6.83 17.76 -20.88
C LEU A 23 5.32 17.64 -20.62
N THR A 24 4.68 18.69 -20.10
CA THR A 24 3.23 18.75 -19.81
C THR A 24 2.41 19.40 -20.90
N SER A 25 3.03 19.74 -22.05
CA SER A 25 2.37 20.51 -23.12
C SER A 25 1.34 19.73 -23.94
N GLY A 26 1.22 18.41 -23.74
CA GLY A 26 0.36 17.53 -24.56
C GLY A 26 0.79 17.38 -26.03
N LEU A 27 1.89 18.00 -26.44
CA LEU A 27 2.41 17.92 -27.81
C LEU A 27 3.10 16.58 -28.06
N PRO A 28 3.06 16.04 -29.29
CA PRO A 28 3.86 14.87 -29.67
C PRO A 28 5.35 15.13 -29.44
N MET A 29 6.01 14.17 -28.82
CA MET A 29 7.43 14.24 -28.48
C MET A 29 8.20 13.14 -29.21
N THR A 30 9.39 13.46 -29.69
CA THR A 30 10.31 12.48 -30.26
C THR A 30 11.63 12.54 -29.54
N CYS A 31 12.04 11.40 -28.98
CA CYS A 31 13.35 11.27 -28.32
C CYS A 31 14.26 10.36 -29.14
N ASN A 32 15.45 10.85 -29.49
CA ASN A 32 16.49 10.09 -30.15
C ASN A 32 17.68 9.95 -29.19
N ILE A 33 18.04 8.70 -28.87
CA ILE A 33 19.16 8.38 -27.99
C ILE A 33 20.21 7.66 -28.83
N THR A 34 21.45 8.15 -28.80
CA THR A 34 22.58 7.61 -29.58
C THR A 34 23.77 7.35 -28.66
N TYR A 35 24.49 6.30 -28.93
CA TYR A 35 25.74 5.99 -28.26
C TYR A 35 26.85 5.78 -29.30
N GLY A 36 27.94 6.51 -29.16
CA GLY A 36 29.15 6.37 -29.96
C GLY A 36 30.16 5.54 -29.21
N ASN A 37 30.45 4.33 -29.69
CA ASN A 37 31.40 3.42 -29.04
C ASN A 37 32.82 3.94 -29.04
N GLU A 38 33.27 4.64 -30.09
CA GLU A 38 34.62 5.22 -30.18
C GLU A 38 34.80 6.39 -29.23
N THR A 39 33.78 7.24 -29.14
CA THR A 39 33.79 8.43 -28.28
C THR A 39 33.28 8.18 -26.87
N GLN A 40 32.73 6.99 -26.62
CA GLN A 40 32.04 6.63 -25.36
C GLN A 40 30.99 7.66 -24.94
N THR A 41 30.37 8.34 -25.90
CA THR A 41 29.42 9.41 -25.65
C THR A 41 28.01 8.91 -25.83
N LEU A 42 27.20 9.04 -24.77
CA LEU A 42 25.76 8.87 -24.80
C LEU A 42 25.11 10.24 -24.98
N ALA A 43 24.31 10.39 -26.04
CA ALA A 43 23.60 11.62 -26.33
C ALA A 43 22.10 11.37 -26.45
N ALA A 44 21.30 12.24 -25.87
CA ALA A 44 19.83 12.23 -26.00
C ALA A 44 19.35 13.57 -26.56
N ILE A 45 18.48 13.48 -27.56
CA ILE A 45 17.84 14.63 -28.23
C ILE A 45 16.34 14.47 -28.12
N LEU A 46 15.70 15.38 -27.40
CA LEU A 46 14.24 15.45 -27.26
C LEU A 46 13.72 16.61 -28.13
N LYS A 47 12.72 16.31 -28.96
CA LYS A 47 11.99 17.31 -29.76
C LYS A 47 10.55 17.39 -29.28
N ILE A 48 10.06 18.60 -29.01
CA ILE A 48 8.69 18.93 -28.63
C ILE A 48 8.22 20.04 -29.57
N GLY A 49 7.36 19.70 -30.53
CA GLY A 49 7.05 20.60 -31.61
C GLY A 49 8.33 21.02 -32.40
N ASP A 50 8.63 22.29 -32.47
CA ASP A 50 9.85 22.85 -33.10
C ASP A 50 11.01 23.04 -32.10
N ALA A 51 10.79 22.89 -30.79
CA ALA A 51 11.83 23.00 -29.78
C ALA A 51 12.68 21.71 -29.71
N THR A 52 14.00 21.89 -29.58
CA THR A 52 14.94 20.77 -29.47
C THR A 52 15.82 20.95 -28.24
N TYR A 53 15.80 19.94 -27.38
CA TYR A 53 16.59 19.84 -26.16
C TYR A 53 17.64 18.76 -26.33
N ARG A 54 18.89 19.03 -25.92
CA ARG A 54 20.02 18.10 -26.07
C ARG A 54 20.75 17.95 -24.75
N VAL A 55 21.15 16.70 -24.46
CA VAL A 55 22.04 16.39 -23.36
C VAL A 55 22.99 15.27 -23.79
N ASN A 56 24.26 15.37 -23.40
CA ASN A 56 25.24 14.32 -23.65
C ASN A 56 26.17 14.18 -22.44
N THR A 57 26.73 12.99 -22.29
CA THR A 57 27.75 12.71 -21.28
C THR A 57 28.60 11.50 -21.73
N ASN A 58 29.80 11.37 -21.17
CA ASN A 58 30.64 10.21 -21.42
C ASN A 58 30.21 9.07 -20.49
N VAL A 59 29.89 7.91 -21.07
CA VAL A 59 29.48 6.70 -20.38
C VAL A 59 30.19 5.51 -21.01
N ASP A 60 31.00 4.79 -20.24
CA ASP A 60 31.61 3.53 -20.71
C ASP A 60 30.61 2.37 -20.56
N LEU A 61 29.87 2.06 -21.63
CA LEU A 61 28.93 0.94 -21.65
C LEU A 61 29.60 -0.43 -21.59
N ARG A 62 30.91 -0.53 -21.75
CA ARG A 62 31.69 -1.81 -21.60
C ARG A 62 31.68 -2.27 -20.14
N LEU A 63 31.42 -1.35 -19.20
CA LEU A 63 31.27 -1.66 -17.77
C LEU A 63 29.88 -2.19 -17.40
N MET A 64 28.97 -2.24 -18.38
CA MET A 64 27.65 -2.80 -18.18
C MET A 64 27.62 -4.31 -18.45
N PRO A 65 26.63 -5.04 -17.93
CA PRO A 65 26.45 -6.45 -18.26
C PRO A 65 26.34 -6.68 -19.76
N SER A 66 26.78 -7.86 -20.22
CA SER A 66 26.72 -8.25 -21.65
C SER A 66 25.29 -8.27 -22.22
N VAL A 67 24.30 -8.32 -21.35
CA VAL A 67 22.87 -8.23 -21.69
C VAL A 67 22.25 -7.07 -20.94
N VAL A 68 21.64 -6.13 -21.66
CA VAL A 68 20.96 -4.97 -21.09
C VAL A 68 19.51 -4.92 -21.58
N THR A 69 18.60 -4.47 -20.72
CA THR A 69 17.22 -4.20 -21.11
C THR A 69 17.06 -2.72 -21.41
N ILE A 70 16.43 -2.41 -22.53
CA ILE A 70 16.07 -1.06 -22.90
C ILE A 70 14.58 -0.89 -22.62
N GLY A 71 14.22 0.15 -21.88
CA GLY A 71 12.86 0.44 -21.50
C GLY A 71 12.62 1.93 -21.30
N PHE A 72 11.36 2.28 -21.14
CA PHE A 72 10.91 3.64 -20.85
C PHE A 72 10.19 3.64 -19.51
N SER A 73 10.41 4.67 -18.71
CA SER A 73 9.69 4.90 -17.47
C SER A 73 9.19 6.34 -17.45
N GLY A 74 8.01 6.54 -16.88
CA GLY A 74 7.45 7.86 -16.60
C GLY A 74 7.13 7.96 -15.12
N ALA A 75 7.39 9.13 -14.54
CA ALA A 75 6.95 9.44 -13.18
C ALA A 75 6.11 10.70 -13.24
N THR A 76 4.95 10.67 -12.58
CA THR A 76 4.11 11.85 -12.39
C THR A 76 4.47 12.50 -11.07
N GLY A 77 4.49 13.84 -11.04
CA GLY A 77 4.64 14.61 -9.82
C GLY A 77 3.33 14.70 -9.03
N ALA A 78 2.92 15.90 -8.64
CA ALA A 78 1.69 16.14 -7.89
C ALA A 78 0.39 16.09 -8.74
N ALA A 79 0.48 15.90 -10.05
CA ALA A 79 -0.64 15.80 -10.98
C ALA A 79 -0.60 14.47 -11.73
N ASP A 80 -1.76 13.88 -12.01
CA ASP A 80 -1.89 12.69 -12.84
C ASP A 80 -1.66 13.04 -14.31
N GLU A 81 -0.61 12.48 -14.91
CA GLU A 81 -0.29 12.63 -16.32
C GLU A 81 -0.26 11.28 -17.01
N LEU A 82 -0.91 11.18 -18.17
CA LEU A 82 -0.91 9.98 -18.99
C LEU A 82 0.19 10.10 -20.06
N TYR A 83 1.21 9.24 -19.98
CA TYR A 83 2.23 9.10 -21.00
C TYR A 83 1.95 7.89 -21.88
N GLN A 84 1.83 8.12 -23.18
CA GLN A 84 1.62 7.06 -24.16
C GLN A 84 2.80 6.97 -25.12
N ILE A 85 3.45 5.79 -25.22
CA ILE A 85 4.50 5.53 -26.20
C ILE A 85 3.81 5.08 -27.49
N MET A 86 3.81 5.93 -28.52
CA MET A 86 3.17 5.66 -29.80
C MET A 86 3.98 4.65 -30.64
N SER A 87 5.29 4.76 -30.66
CA SER A 87 6.20 3.85 -31.34
C SER A 87 7.63 4.01 -30.86
N TRP A 88 8.41 2.94 -30.98
CA TRP A 88 9.86 3.03 -30.75
C TRP A 88 10.63 2.10 -31.69
N LYS A 89 11.90 2.41 -31.92
CA LYS A 89 12.79 1.62 -32.77
C LYS A 89 14.18 1.58 -32.19
N PHE A 90 14.75 0.38 -32.08
CA PHE A 90 16.13 0.16 -31.68
C PHE A 90 16.95 -0.32 -32.86
N ARG A 91 18.17 0.19 -33.00
CA ARG A 91 19.17 -0.28 -33.96
C ARG A 91 20.51 -0.42 -33.28
N SER A 92 21.22 -1.51 -33.51
CA SER A 92 22.58 -1.71 -33.09
C SER A 92 23.43 -2.06 -34.32
N THR A 93 24.60 -1.48 -34.42
CA THR A 93 25.60 -1.83 -35.40
C THR A 93 26.64 -2.84 -34.88
N PHE A 94 26.40 -3.37 -33.66
CA PHE A 94 27.25 -4.39 -33.09
C PHE A 94 27.13 -5.69 -33.88
N ASN A 95 28.21 -6.12 -34.54
CA ASN A 95 28.30 -7.38 -35.27
C ASN A 95 29.05 -8.40 -34.41
N PRO A 96 28.42 -9.41 -33.82
CA PRO A 96 29.09 -10.37 -32.95
C PRO A 96 30.04 -11.35 -33.73
N HIS A 97 30.02 -11.31 -35.06
CA HIS A 97 30.80 -12.24 -35.90
C HIS A 97 32.12 -11.69 -36.47
N ALA A 98 32.53 -10.47 -36.13
CA ALA A 98 33.78 -9.92 -36.55
C ALA A 98 34.95 -10.36 -35.62
N ARG A 99 35.15 -11.65 -35.43
CA ARG A 99 36.45 -12.18 -34.96
C ARG A 99 37.25 -12.58 -36.18
N LYS A 100 38.39 -11.92 -36.35
CA LYS A 100 39.38 -12.19 -37.42
C LYS A 100 39.72 -13.68 -37.48
N SER A 101 39.45 -14.26 -38.60
CA SER A 101 40.01 -15.55 -39.01
C SER A 101 41.44 -15.33 -39.48
N SER A 102 42.40 -15.77 -38.72
CA SER A 102 43.76 -16.10 -39.26
C SER A 102 44.34 -17.14 -38.33
N GLU A 103 44.34 -18.34 -38.79
CA GLU A 103 45.40 -19.35 -38.77
C GLU A 103 44.76 -20.72 -39.04
N SER A 104 45.29 -21.40 -40.05
CA SER A 104 44.95 -22.77 -40.40
C SER A 104 45.46 -23.72 -39.31
N PRO A 105 44.66 -24.69 -38.84
CA PRO A 105 45.10 -25.64 -37.84
C PRO A 105 45.96 -26.74 -38.42
N PRO A 106 46.94 -27.27 -37.67
CA PRO A 106 47.68 -28.48 -38.06
C PRO A 106 46.75 -29.72 -37.99
N PRO A 107 47.10 -30.82 -38.68
CA PRO A 107 46.22 -31.99 -38.78
C PRO A 107 45.99 -32.64 -37.41
N ALA A 108 44.76 -32.84 -37.06
CA ALA A 108 44.32 -33.37 -35.78
C ALA A 108 44.69 -34.84 -35.58
N PRO A 109 45.16 -35.24 -34.38
CA PRO A 109 45.16 -36.64 -34.00
C PRO A 109 43.73 -37.12 -33.80
N LYS A 110 43.43 -38.33 -34.28
CA LYS A 110 42.14 -39.03 -34.10
C LYS A 110 41.90 -39.36 -32.64
N ILE A 111 41.50 -38.35 -31.86
CA ILE A 111 41.02 -38.53 -30.50
C ILE A 111 39.51 -38.64 -30.55
N LEU A 112 39.00 -39.68 -29.92
CA LEU A 112 37.59 -40.10 -29.90
C LEU A 112 36.60 -38.93 -29.87
N LEU A 113 35.76 -38.86 -30.86
CA LEU A 113 34.63 -37.89 -31.00
C LEU A 113 33.68 -37.91 -29.79
N VAL A 114 33.74 -38.94 -28.97
CA VAL A 114 32.94 -39.14 -27.75
C VAL A 114 33.34 -38.22 -26.60
N GLU A 115 34.62 -37.96 -26.38
CA GLU A 115 35.12 -37.12 -25.26
C GLU A 115 34.90 -35.62 -25.50
N VAL A 116 34.94 -35.18 -26.78
CA VAL A 116 34.74 -33.77 -27.14
C VAL A 116 33.27 -33.33 -26.97
N ILE A 117 32.33 -34.25 -27.07
CA ILE A 117 30.87 -33.95 -26.93
C ILE A 117 30.38 -34.19 -25.49
N THR A 118 30.93 -35.18 -24.79
CA THR A 118 30.47 -35.52 -23.43
C THR A 118 30.94 -34.50 -22.37
N GLY A 119 32.10 -33.94 -22.48
CA GLY A 119 32.65 -32.94 -21.55
C GLY A 119 31.76 -31.67 -21.43
N PRO A 120 31.44 -31.00 -22.54
CA PRO A 120 30.53 -29.85 -22.53
C PRO A 120 29.14 -30.17 -22.02
N ILE A 121 28.58 -31.37 -22.36
CA ILE A 121 27.26 -31.81 -21.91
C ILE A 121 27.25 -32.00 -20.37
N ILE A 122 28.26 -32.66 -19.83
CA ILE A 122 28.39 -32.86 -18.38
C ILE A 122 28.57 -31.49 -17.69
N GLY A 123 29.36 -30.59 -18.26
CA GLY A 123 29.51 -29.21 -17.75
C GLY A 123 28.22 -28.44 -17.71
N VAL A 124 27.41 -28.50 -18.77
CA VAL A 124 26.08 -27.87 -18.82
C VAL A 124 25.14 -28.48 -17.79
N ILE A 125 25.10 -29.81 -17.66
CA ILE A 125 24.28 -30.49 -16.65
C ILE A 125 24.72 -30.09 -15.22
N ALA A 126 25.99 -30.02 -14.95
CA ALA A 126 26.52 -29.58 -13.65
C ALA A 126 26.11 -28.13 -13.33
N ILE A 127 26.22 -27.22 -14.29
CA ILE A 127 25.79 -25.81 -14.14
C ILE A 127 24.29 -25.76 -13.88
N VAL A 128 23.49 -26.54 -14.61
CA VAL A 128 22.02 -26.65 -14.38
C VAL A 128 21.72 -27.15 -12.98
N CYS A 129 22.40 -28.21 -12.53
CA CYS A 129 22.20 -28.77 -11.19
C CYS A 129 22.58 -27.79 -10.07
N ILE A 130 23.70 -27.06 -10.22
CA ILE A 130 24.13 -26.02 -9.28
C ILE A 130 23.08 -24.90 -9.24
N PHE A 131 22.62 -24.40 -10.38
CA PHE A 131 21.62 -23.35 -10.46
C PHE A 131 20.29 -23.76 -9.84
N VAL A 132 19.84 -24.99 -10.13
CA VAL A 132 18.64 -25.58 -9.51
C VAL A 132 18.82 -25.72 -8.00
N GLY A 133 20.01 -26.11 -7.55
CA GLY A 133 20.37 -26.21 -6.13
C GLY A 133 20.29 -24.85 -5.43
N ILE A 134 20.91 -23.82 -6.01
CA ILE A 134 20.89 -22.44 -5.47
C ILE A 134 19.48 -21.90 -5.44
N SER A 135 18.70 -22.07 -6.51
CA SER A 135 17.31 -21.62 -6.57
C SER A 135 16.41 -22.32 -5.51
N ARG A 136 16.63 -23.64 -5.32
CA ARG A 136 15.94 -24.39 -4.24
C ARG A 136 16.33 -23.90 -2.85
N TRP A 137 17.59 -23.66 -2.63
CA TRP A 137 18.11 -23.14 -1.36
C TRP A 137 17.53 -21.75 -1.05
N GLN A 138 17.51 -20.82 -2.02
CA GLN A 138 16.92 -19.50 -1.88
C GLN A 138 15.42 -19.54 -1.58
N LEU A 139 14.67 -20.39 -2.27
CA LEU A 139 13.23 -20.60 -1.99
C LEU A 139 13.01 -21.15 -0.58
N CYS A 140 13.84 -22.11 -0.18
CA CYS A 140 13.76 -22.71 1.15
C CYS A 140 14.08 -21.69 2.25
N THR A 141 15.12 -20.86 2.07
CA THR A 141 15.50 -19.82 3.03
C THR A 141 14.43 -18.72 3.13
N ARG A 142 13.85 -18.28 1.99
CA ARG A 142 12.72 -17.34 2.00
C ARG A 142 11.50 -17.91 2.71
N LYS A 143 11.13 -19.16 2.43
CA LYS A 143 10.01 -19.82 3.10
C LYS A 143 10.25 -19.98 4.61
N LYS A 144 11.49 -20.29 5.03
CA LYS A 144 11.87 -20.32 6.44
C LYS A 144 11.72 -18.96 7.10
N ARG A 145 12.18 -17.88 6.42
CA ARG A 145 12.03 -16.49 6.91
C ARG A 145 10.56 -16.13 7.14
N TYR A 146 9.67 -16.40 6.17
CA TYR A 146 8.24 -16.09 6.33
C TYR A 146 7.58 -16.96 7.40
N ARG A 147 7.99 -18.23 7.56
CA ARG A 147 7.50 -19.08 8.64
C ARG A 147 7.92 -18.54 10.02
N SER A 148 9.13 -18.00 10.14
CA SER A 148 9.58 -17.35 11.37
C SER A 148 8.78 -16.07 11.65
N LEU A 149 8.50 -15.25 10.63
CA LEU A 149 7.68 -14.05 10.77
C LEU A 149 6.23 -14.39 11.14
N ALA A 150 5.71 -15.50 10.64
CA ALA A 150 4.32 -15.93 10.81
C ALA A 150 3.98 -16.45 12.22
N GLY A 151 4.95 -16.57 13.16
CA GLY A 151 4.68 -16.79 14.57
C GLY A 151 3.78 -17.98 14.92
N GLY A 152 3.80 -19.06 14.10
CA GLY A 152 2.93 -20.23 14.30
C GLY A 152 1.65 -20.26 13.45
N ILE A 153 1.31 -19.17 12.74
CA ILE A 153 0.18 -19.17 11.79
C ILE A 153 0.47 -20.09 10.60
N GLY A 154 -0.53 -20.89 10.22
CA GLY A 154 -0.41 -21.93 9.21
C GLY A 154 -0.10 -21.41 7.81
N HIS A 155 0.83 -22.08 7.13
CA HIS A 155 1.04 -21.87 5.69
C HIS A 155 -0.03 -22.62 4.90
N ILE A 156 -0.74 -21.91 4.04
CA ILE A 156 -1.76 -22.48 3.12
C ILE A 156 -1.15 -22.62 1.75
N GLY A 157 -1.27 -23.81 1.13
CA GLY A 157 -0.72 -24.07 -0.20
C GLY A 157 -1.46 -23.30 -1.29
N TYR A 158 -0.74 -22.75 -2.29
CA TYR A 158 -1.30 -21.98 -3.40
C TYR A 158 -2.46 -22.69 -4.12
N ARG A 159 -2.34 -24.03 -4.37
CA ARG A 159 -3.40 -24.80 -5.03
C ARG A 159 -4.71 -24.76 -4.26
N LYS A 160 -4.65 -24.79 -2.91
CA LYS A 160 -5.84 -24.67 -2.05
C LYS A 160 -6.46 -23.29 -2.18
N LEU A 161 -5.63 -22.22 -2.20
CA LEU A 161 -6.11 -20.84 -2.36
C LEU A 161 -6.70 -20.60 -3.75
N ALA A 162 -6.04 -21.10 -4.79
CA ALA A 162 -6.53 -20.97 -6.16
C ALA A 162 -7.86 -21.71 -6.36
N HIS A 163 -8.04 -22.88 -5.74
CA HIS A 163 -9.31 -23.60 -5.75
C HIS A 163 -10.37 -22.84 -4.95
N ALA A 164 -10.05 -22.39 -3.75
CA ALA A 164 -10.96 -21.66 -2.86
C ALA A 164 -11.52 -20.37 -3.52
N ALA A 165 -10.70 -19.66 -4.28
CA ALA A 165 -11.08 -18.41 -4.96
C ALA A 165 -11.46 -18.59 -6.44
N ASN A 166 -11.77 -19.81 -6.91
CA ASN A 166 -12.06 -20.10 -8.31
C ASN A 166 -10.98 -19.48 -9.25
N LYS A 167 -9.70 -19.82 -9.02
CA LYS A 167 -8.53 -19.28 -9.73
C LYS A 167 -8.42 -17.74 -9.68
N PHE A 168 -8.98 -17.12 -8.66
CA PHE A 168 -9.05 -15.67 -8.50
C PHE A 168 -9.86 -14.97 -9.60
N ALA A 169 -11.01 -15.56 -9.93
CA ALA A 169 -11.95 -15.02 -10.89
C ALA A 169 -12.45 -13.63 -10.44
N GLU A 170 -12.71 -12.73 -11.40
CA GLU A 170 -13.14 -11.35 -11.11
C GLU A 170 -14.47 -11.29 -10.34
N GLU A 171 -15.36 -12.24 -10.54
CA GLU A 171 -16.62 -12.38 -9.79
C GLU A 171 -16.43 -12.59 -8.28
N ASN A 172 -15.30 -13.14 -7.87
CA ASN A 172 -14.92 -13.35 -6.47
C ASN A 172 -14.12 -12.19 -5.88
N LYS A 173 -13.87 -11.14 -6.64
CA LYS A 173 -13.10 -9.99 -6.20
C LYS A 173 -13.95 -9.11 -5.28
N LEU A 174 -13.49 -8.93 -4.05
CA LEU A 174 -14.13 -8.09 -3.04
C LEU A 174 -13.67 -6.64 -3.12
N GLY A 175 -12.42 -6.42 -3.55
CA GLY A 175 -11.85 -5.08 -3.63
C GLY A 175 -10.45 -5.08 -4.23
N GLN A 176 -9.99 -3.89 -4.62
CA GLN A 176 -8.66 -3.66 -5.17
C GLN A 176 -8.09 -2.36 -4.61
N GLY A 177 -6.88 -2.45 -4.06
CA GLY A 177 -6.07 -1.31 -3.66
C GLY A 177 -4.80 -1.20 -4.51
N GLY A 178 -3.98 -0.19 -4.24
CA GLY A 178 -2.73 0.03 -4.98
C GLY A 178 -1.72 -1.12 -4.87
N SER A 179 -1.61 -1.75 -3.70
CA SER A 179 -0.63 -2.82 -3.44
C SER A 179 -1.19 -4.24 -3.50
N ALA A 180 -2.51 -4.42 -3.42
CA ALA A 180 -3.13 -5.74 -3.32
C ALA A 180 -4.57 -5.77 -3.86
N SER A 181 -5.03 -6.98 -4.21
CA SER A 181 -6.42 -7.28 -4.52
C SER A 181 -6.96 -8.32 -3.54
N VAL A 182 -8.21 -8.17 -3.09
CA VAL A 182 -8.85 -9.07 -2.14
C VAL A 182 -9.91 -9.90 -2.85
N TYR A 183 -9.91 -11.20 -2.60
CA TYR A 183 -10.84 -12.17 -3.19
C TYR A 183 -11.58 -12.95 -2.12
N ARG A 184 -12.86 -13.21 -2.35
CA ARG A 184 -13.63 -14.18 -1.59
C ARG A 184 -13.16 -15.59 -1.93
N GLY A 185 -13.04 -16.44 -0.91
CA GLY A 185 -12.72 -17.84 -1.08
C GLY A 185 -13.44 -18.72 -0.07
N GLU A 186 -13.50 -20.02 -0.37
CA GLU A 186 -14.00 -21.03 0.55
C GLU A 186 -12.99 -22.15 0.69
N LEU A 187 -12.39 -22.29 1.88
CA LEU A 187 -11.49 -23.40 2.20
C LEU A 187 -12.31 -24.66 2.45
N THR A 188 -11.85 -25.80 1.96
CA THR A 188 -12.60 -27.06 2.03
C THR A 188 -12.28 -27.91 3.27
N ASN A 189 -11.11 -27.70 3.90
CA ASN A 189 -10.71 -28.47 5.10
C ASN A 189 -9.93 -27.60 6.11
N PRO A 190 -10.56 -27.12 7.22
CA PRO A 190 -12.02 -27.16 7.47
C PRO A 190 -12.77 -26.22 6.54
N SER A 191 -14.08 -26.45 6.32
CA SER A 191 -14.91 -25.53 5.53
C SER A 191 -15.01 -24.20 6.26
N ARG A 192 -14.46 -23.16 5.61
CA ARG A 192 -14.43 -21.80 6.16
C ARG A 192 -14.39 -20.79 5.03
N ALA A 193 -15.31 -19.83 5.05
CA ALA A 193 -15.26 -18.67 4.18
C ALA A 193 -14.09 -17.74 4.57
N VAL A 194 -13.34 -17.27 3.59
CA VAL A 194 -12.12 -16.48 3.78
C VAL A 194 -12.02 -15.31 2.82
N ALA A 195 -11.33 -14.25 3.23
CA ALA A 195 -10.88 -13.17 2.39
C ALA A 195 -9.39 -13.37 2.07
N ILE A 196 -9.04 -13.47 0.79
CA ILE A 196 -7.68 -13.75 0.33
C ILE A 196 -7.09 -12.48 -0.28
N LYS A 197 -6.20 -11.83 0.44
CA LYS A 197 -5.46 -10.64 0.00
C LYS A 197 -4.24 -11.07 -0.80
N ARG A 198 -4.27 -10.80 -2.11
CA ARG A 198 -3.18 -11.08 -3.06
C ARG A 198 -2.37 -9.82 -3.31
N PHE A 199 -1.11 -9.83 -2.90
CA PHE A 199 -0.18 -8.72 -3.13
C PHE A 199 0.33 -8.74 -4.57
N ASN A 200 0.45 -7.56 -5.17
CA ASN A 200 0.96 -7.39 -6.53
C ASN A 200 2.50 -7.43 -6.53
N PRO A 201 3.12 -8.46 -7.11
CA PRO A 201 4.58 -8.57 -7.14
C PRO A 201 5.24 -7.67 -8.20
N ALA A 202 4.45 -7.20 -9.16
CA ALA A 202 4.96 -6.48 -10.33
C ALA A 202 5.48 -5.06 -10.06
N THR A 203 5.17 -4.49 -8.91
CA THR A 203 5.63 -3.18 -8.50
C THR A 203 6.76 -3.29 -7.47
N SER A 204 7.87 -3.96 -7.85
CA SER A 204 9.14 -3.90 -7.10
C SER A 204 9.17 -4.43 -5.65
N SER A 205 10.13 -3.96 -4.88
CA SER A 205 10.36 -4.20 -3.46
C SER A 205 9.17 -3.83 -2.55
N GLU A 206 8.25 -2.97 -3.00
CA GLU A 206 7.15 -2.41 -2.21
C GLU A 206 6.07 -3.44 -1.86
N GLY A 207 5.58 -4.22 -2.82
CA GLY A 207 4.56 -5.25 -2.56
C GLY A 207 5.05 -6.35 -1.63
N ARG A 208 6.36 -6.67 -1.70
CA ARG A 208 6.98 -7.63 -0.76
C ARG A 208 7.12 -7.01 0.63
N LYS A 209 7.56 -5.76 0.71
CA LYS A 209 7.67 -5.04 1.99
C LYS A 209 6.30 -4.91 2.66
N ALA A 210 5.28 -4.52 1.91
CA ALA A 210 3.91 -4.44 2.41
C ALA A 210 3.42 -5.80 2.98
N PHE A 211 3.65 -6.90 2.25
CA PHE A 211 3.33 -8.25 2.74
C PHE A 211 4.08 -8.61 4.03
N GLU A 212 5.41 -8.37 4.08
CA GLU A 212 6.24 -8.69 5.23
C GLU A 212 5.83 -7.88 6.47
N ASP A 213 5.57 -6.60 6.30
CA ASP A 213 5.16 -5.69 7.37
C ASP A 213 3.78 -6.07 7.92
N GLU A 214 2.81 -6.31 7.03
CA GLU A 214 1.46 -6.72 7.41
C GLU A 214 1.47 -8.11 8.08
N LEU A 215 2.19 -9.09 7.54
CA LEU A 215 2.34 -10.42 8.15
C LEU A 215 2.92 -10.33 9.56
N ARG A 216 3.99 -9.53 9.75
CA ARG A 216 4.67 -9.37 11.04
C ARG A 216 3.74 -8.84 12.11
N ILE A 217 2.88 -7.88 11.76
CA ILE A 217 1.95 -7.24 12.69
C ILE A 217 0.74 -8.14 12.92
N ALA A 218 0.05 -8.54 11.87
CA ALA A 218 -1.20 -9.31 11.97
C ALA A 218 -1.02 -10.67 12.69
N THR A 219 0.18 -11.27 12.64
CA THR A 219 0.46 -12.52 13.35
C THR A 219 0.47 -12.40 14.87
N ARG A 220 0.72 -11.20 15.41
CA ARG A 220 0.83 -10.93 16.84
C ARG A 220 -0.47 -10.43 17.46
N LEU A 221 -1.39 -9.93 16.64
CA LEU A 221 -2.62 -9.31 17.10
C LEU A 221 -3.72 -10.35 17.29
N ARG A 222 -4.37 -10.33 18.46
CA ARG A 222 -5.51 -11.19 18.80
C ARG A 222 -6.49 -10.39 19.63
N HIS A 223 -7.55 -9.92 18.99
CA HIS A 223 -8.60 -9.19 19.66
C HIS A 223 -9.94 -9.40 18.93
N ARG A 224 -11.07 -9.41 19.68
CA ARG A 224 -12.40 -9.66 19.10
C ARG A 224 -12.80 -8.64 18.01
N ASN A 225 -12.35 -7.39 18.16
CA ASN A 225 -12.62 -6.30 17.22
C ASN A 225 -11.48 -6.07 16.21
N LEU A 226 -10.61 -7.06 15.99
CA LEU A 226 -9.63 -7.08 14.91
C LEU A 226 -9.90 -8.25 13.97
N VAL A 227 -9.68 -8.05 12.69
CA VAL A 227 -9.84 -9.09 11.66
C VAL A 227 -8.77 -10.17 11.86
N GLU A 228 -9.18 -11.43 12.00
CA GLU A 228 -8.29 -12.55 12.27
C GLU A 228 -7.49 -12.96 11.03
N LEU A 229 -6.16 -13.01 11.16
CA LEU A 229 -5.29 -13.65 10.17
C LEU A 229 -5.31 -15.17 10.37
N ILE A 230 -5.82 -15.91 9.38
CA ILE A 230 -5.96 -17.37 9.39
C ILE A 230 -4.71 -18.06 8.84
N GLY A 231 -4.10 -17.47 7.81
CA GLY A 231 -2.98 -18.10 7.14
C GLY A 231 -2.25 -17.19 6.17
N TRP A 232 -1.17 -17.73 5.62
CA TRP A 232 -0.36 -17.04 4.62
C TRP A 232 0.10 -18.01 3.54
N CYS A 233 0.44 -17.48 2.36
CA CYS A 233 1.01 -18.24 1.28
C CYS A 233 2.14 -17.47 0.62
N TYR A 234 3.26 -18.16 0.43
CA TYR A 234 4.34 -17.76 -0.45
C TYR A 234 4.43 -18.78 -1.57
N TYR A 235 4.22 -18.36 -2.79
CA TYR A 235 4.31 -19.19 -3.97
C TYR A 235 5.27 -18.56 -4.98
N GLY A 236 6.43 -19.19 -5.18
CA GLY A 236 7.34 -18.90 -6.27
C GLY A 236 7.13 -19.95 -7.36
N GLN A 237 6.78 -19.52 -8.57
CA GLN A 237 6.60 -20.44 -9.69
C GLN A 237 7.98 -20.92 -10.17
N ARG A 238 8.15 -22.24 -10.27
CA ARG A 238 9.31 -22.87 -10.85
C ARG A 238 9.08 -23.01 -12.36
N TYR A 239 9.77 -22.26 -13.17
CA TYR A 239 9.87 -22.57 -14.59
C TYR A 239 11.30 -23.02 -14.92
N LEU A 240 11.43 -24.11 -15.66
CA LEU A 240 12.67 -24.51 -16.34
C LEU A 240 13.18 -23.36 -17.26
N VAL A 241 12.31 -22.44 -17.61
CA VAL A 241 12.60 -21.26 -18.46
C VAL A 241 13.48 -20.23 -17.75
N GLU A 242 13.55 -20.21 -16.39
CA GLU A 242 14.53 -19.40 -15.66
C GLU A 242 15.98 -19.72 -16.01
N PHE A 243 16.21 -20.88 -16.63
CA PHE A 243 17.51 -21.31 -17.09
C PHE A 243 18.00 -20.57 -18.35
N ILE A 244 17.08 -20.10 -19.18
CA ILE A 244 17.40 -19.41 -20.45
C ILE A 244 17.45 -17.88 -20.23
N CYS A 245 16.69 -17.38 -19.26
CA CYS A 245 16.66 -15.96 -18.92
C CYS A 245 17.35 -15.76 -17.57
N TRP A 246 18.61 -15.31 -17.56
CA TRP A 246 19.42 -14.89 -16.41
C TRP A 246 18.75 -13.83 -15.51
N TRP A 247 17.52 -13.47 -15.77
CA TRP A 247 16.78 -12.43 -15.08
C TRP A 247 15.91 -13.03 -13.97
N ARG A 248 16.26 -12.69 -12.76
CA ARG A 248 15.46 -12.88 -11.55
C ARG A 248 14.15 -12.10 -11.67
N ASP A 249 13.16 -12.67 -12.35
CA ASP A 249 11.87 -12.05 -12.49
C ASP A 249 11.01 -12.37 -11.25
N ASP A 250 11.02 -11.45 -10.27
CA ASP A 250 10.14 -11.50 -9.10
C ASP A 250 8.64 -11.44 -9.47
N ARG A 251 8.30 -11.19 -10.75
CA ARG A 251 6.92 -11.15 -11.27
C ARG A 251 6.15 -12.46 -11.08
N TYR A 252 6.83 -13.58 -10.92
CA TYR A 252 6.19 -14.89 -10.68
C TYR A 252 6.05 -15.24 -9.20
N THR A 253 6.53 -14.40 -8.29
CA THR A 253 6.32 -14.58 -6.86
C THR A 253 4.92 -14.09 -6.50
N ARG A 254 4.12 -14.94 -5.88
CA ARG A 254 2.77 -14.61 -5.42
C ARG A 254 2.72 -14.69 -3.90
N LEU A 255 2.27 -13.62 -3.28
CA LEU A 255 2.17 -13.45 -1.84
C LEU A 255 0.71 -13.27 -1.46
N PHE A 256 0.25 -14.03 -0.46
CA PHE A 256 -1.13 -13.98 -0.01
C PHE A 256 -1.20 -13.98 1.51
N LEU A 257 -2.09 -13.14 2.04
CA LEU A 257 -2.60 -13.24 3.40
C LEU A 257 -4.06 -13.70 3.35
N VAL A 258 -4.43 -14.57 4.26
CA VAL A 258 -5.76 -15.16 4.34
C VAL A 258 -6.39 -14.75 5.65
N TYR A 259 -7.46 -14.00 5.56
CA TYR A 259 -8.23 -13.48 6.69
C TYR A 259 -9.59 -14.16 6.79
N GLU A 260 -10.23 -14.06 7.95
CA GLU A 260 -11.64 -14.37 8.08
C GLU A 260 -12.47 -13.48 7.13
N LEU A 261 -13.52 -14.05 6.52
CA LEU A 261 -14.46 -13.30 5.71
C LEU A 261 -15.58 -12.76 6.59
N LEU A 262 -15.78 -11.46 6.54
CA LEU A 262 -16.85 -10.78 7.25
C LEU A 262 -17.99 -10.48 6.26
N PRO A 263 -19.15 -11.16 6.41
CA PRO A 263 -20.14 -11.25 5.33
C PRO A 263 -20.95 -9.98 5.11
N GLN A 264 -21.00 -9.07 6.10
CA GLN A 264 -21.75 -7.82 5.96
C GLN A 264 -20.95 -6.76 5.17
N GLY A 265 -19.65 -7.03 4.86
CA GLY A 265 -18.80 -6.09 4.14
C GLY A 265 -18.26 -4.98 5.03
N SER A 266 -17.87 -3.87 4.42
CA SER A 266 -17.28 -2.73 5.12
C SER A 266 -18.35 -1.68 5.51
N LEU A 267 -18.02 -0.90 6.55
CA LEU A 267 -18.93 0.09 7.12
C LEU A 267 -19.31 1.21 6.14
N ASP A 268 -18.36 1.65 5.29
CA ASP A 268 -18.60 2.67 4.27
C ASP A 268 -19.75 2.29 3.32
N GLN A 269 -19.87 1.01 2.96
CA GLN A 269 -20.96 0.50 2.13
C GLN A 269 -22.33 0.69 2.77
N HIS A 270 -22.39 0.65 4.09
CA HIS A 270 -23.62 0.87 4.84
C HIS A 270 -23.92 2.35 5.07
N LEU A 271 -22.87 3.18 5.17
CA LEU A 271 -23.05 4.62 5.37
C LEU A 271 -23.37 5.36 4.07
N HIS A 272 -22.72 4.99 2.95
CA HIS A 272 -22.67 5.79 1.72
C HIS A 272 -23.29 5.09 0.50
N GLU A 273 -23.14 3.76 0.37
CA GLU A 273 -23.61 3.02 -0.81
C GLU A 273 -25.07 2.53 -0.69
N GLY A 274 -25.74 2.77 0.44
CA GLY A 274 -27.15 2.46 0.63
C GLY A 274 -27.50 0.98 0.76
N LYS A 275 -26.53 0.10 0.97
CA LYS A 275 -26.76 -1.36 1.08
C LYS A 275 -27.73 -1.73 2.18
N ARG A 276 -27.55 -1.23 3.39
CA ARG A 276 -28.44 -1.44 4.53
C ARG A 276 -28.21 -0.34 5.55
N TRP A 277 -29.23 0.46 5.76
CA TRP A 277 -29.15 1.52 6.74
C TRP A 277 -28.91 0.99 8.16
N LEU A 278 -28.00 1.64 8.88
CA LEU A 278 -27.67 1.32 10.26
C LEU A 278 -28.32 2.35 11.20
N PRO A 279 -29.19 1.92 12.14
CA PRO A 279 -29.74 2.79 13.17
C PRO A 279 -28.64 3.26 14.12
N TRP A 280 -28.90 4.33 14.87
CA TRP A 280 -27.90 4.91 15.77
C TRP A 280 -27.34 3.92 16.77
N SER A 281 -28.20 3.10 17.39
CA SER A 281 -27.73 2.08 18.34
C SER A 281 -26.64 1.18 17.75
N LYS A 282 -26.77 0.74 16.49
CA LYS A 282 -25.76 -0.06 15.81
C LYS A 282 -24.50 0.75 15.46
N ARG A 283 -24.67 2.01 15.02
CA ARG A 283 -23.53 2.90 14.79
C ARG A 283 -22.73 3.14 16.07
N TYR A 284 -23.43 3.30 17.20
CA TYR A 284 -22.79 3.49 18.48
C TYR A 284 -22.05 2.25 18.97
N ASP A 285 -22.63 1.05 18.81
CA ASP A 285 -21.92 -0.22 19.10
C ASP A 285 -20.65 -0.34 18.26
N ILE A 286 -20.70 -0.01 16.97
CA ILE A 286 -19.55 -0.02 16.06
C ILE A 286 -18.47 0.99 16.50
N ILE A 287 -18.86 2.17 16.95
CA ILE A 287 -17.93 3.16 17.53
C ILE A 287 -17.19 2.57 18.73
N LEU A 288 -17.91 1.90 19.63
CA LEU A 288 -17.32 1.28 20.81
C LEU A 288 -16.41 0.10 20.45
N ASP A 289 -16.77 -0.68 19.45
CA ASP A 289 -15.95 -1.77 18.89
C ASP A 289 -14.62 -1.25 18.33
N LEU A 290 -14.67 -0.19 17.53
CA LEU A 290 -13.45 0.45 16.99
C LEU A 290 -12.56 1.01 18.11
N GLY A 291 -13.17 1.72 19.06
CA GLY A 291 -12.43 2.24 20.22
C GLY A 291 -11.77 1.13 21.03
N SER A 292 -12.45 -0.02 21.21
CA SER A 292 -11.91 -1.19 21.87
C SER A 292 -10.72 -1.80 21.09
N ALA A 293 -10.80 -1.84 19.75
CA ALA A 293 -9.69 -2.26 18.90
C ALA A 293 -8.47 -1.33 19.07
N LEU A 294 -8.68 -0.02 19.07
CA LEU A 294 -7.62 0.97 19.24
C LEU A 294 -7.01 0.95 20.64
N GLN A 295 -7.84 0.77 21.68
CA GLN A 295 -7.36 0.59 23.04
C GLN A 295 -6.40 -0.61 23.12
N TYR A 296 -6.77 -1.74 22.54
CA TYR A 296 -5.90 -2.91 22.45
C TYR A 296 -4.59 -2.59 21.73
N LEU A 297 -4.63 -1.92 20.58
CA LEU A 297 -3.44 -1.61 19.79
C LEU A 297 -2.49 -0.61 20.49
N HIS A 298 -3.04 0.40 21.18
CA HIS A 298 -2.28 1.50 21.78
C HIS A 298 -1.81 1.21 23.21
N VAL A 299 -2.54 0.36 23.95
CA VAL A 299 -2.33 0.13 25.39
C VAL A 299 -2.07 -1.34 25.70
N ASP A 300 -2.99 -2.24 25.36
CA ASP A 300 -2.96 -3.63 25.85
C ASP A 300 -1.90 -4.51 25.14
N CYS A 301 -1.42 -4.09 23.97
CA CYS A 301 -0.29 -4.75 23.29
C CYS A 301 1.05 -4.62 24.04
N GLU A 302 1.05 -4.02 25.22
CA GLU A 302 2.25 -3.73 26.03
C GLU A 302 3.04 -4.93 26.51
N GLN A 303 2.51 -6.15 26.46
CA GLN A 303 3.24 -7.36 26.84
C GLN A 303 4.62 -7.50 26.16
N HIS A 304 4.86 -6.68 25.11
CA HIS A 304 6.11 -6.64 24.35
C HIS A 304 6.80 -5.27 24.32
N LYS A 305 6.43 -4.31 25.17
CA LYS A 305 6.98 -2.92 25.19
C LYS A 305 6.83 -2.17 23.85
N GLN A 306 5.91 -2.59 23.01
CA GLN A 306 5.66 -1.97 21.70
C GLN A 306 4.17 -1.81 21.51
N CYS A 307 3.72 -0.58 21.25
CA CYS A 307 2.36 -0.34 20.77
C CYS A 307 2.33 -0.40 19.24
N VAL A 308 1.13 -0.62 18.70
CA VAL A 308 0.90 -0.65 17.25
C VAL A 308 0.08 0.57 16.86
N VAL A 309 0.60 1.35 15.93
CA VAL A 309 -0.12 2.42 15.25
C VAL A 309 -0.67 1.84 13.97
N HIS A 310 -1.98 1.94 13.75
CA HIS A 310 -2.66 1.38 12.57
C HIS A 310 -2.35 2.18 11.31
N GLY A 311 -2.49 3.50 11.38
CA GLY A 311 -2.11 4.44 10.33
C GLY A 311 -3.03 4.54 9.11
N ASP A 312 -4.16 3.79 9.07
CA ASP A 312 -5.18 3.91 8.02
C ASP A 312 -6.59 3.57 8.56
N ILE A 313 -6.98 4.24 9.66
CA ILE A 313 -8.31 4.06 10.24
C ILE A 313 -9.31 4.84 9.42
N LYS A 314 -10.32 4.13 8.90
CA LYS A 314 -11.40 4.65 8.06
C LYS A 314 -12.57 3.66 8.00
N SER A 315 -13.74 4.11 7.59
CA SER A 315 -14.94 3.26 7.50
C SER A 315 -14.78 2.07 6.56
N SER A 316 -14.03 2.19 5.47
CA SER A 316 -13.79 1.08 4.53
C SER A 316 -12.87 -0.02 5.08
N ASN A 317 -12.10 0.25 6.15
CA ASN A 317 -11.29 -0.75 6.84
C ASN A 317 -11.99 -1.37 8.06
N MET A 318 -13.23 -0.94 8.33
CA MET A 318 -14.08 -1.53 9.38
C MET A 318 -15.03 -2.52 8.75
N LEU A 319 -14.82 -3.80 9.01
CA LEU A 319 -15.60 -4.89 8.46
C LEU A 319 -16.62 -5.38 9.48
N LEU A 320 -17.82 -5.73 9.01
CA LEU A 320 -18.93 -6.10 9.88
C LEU A 320 -19.20 -7.61 9.82
N ASP A 321 -19.33 -8.22 10.99
CA ASP A 321 -19.68 -9.62 11.14
C ASP A 321 -21.22 -9.84 10.97
N PRO A 322 -21.73 -11.09 11.04
CA PRO A 322 -23.15 -11.36 10.91
C PRO A 322 -24.04 -10.63 11.93
N SER A 323 -23.50 -10.28 13.11
CA SER A 323 -24.22 -9.55 14.17
C SER A 323 -24.09 -8.02 14.06
N TYR A 324 -23.36 -7.54 13.04
CA TYR A 324 -22.97 -6.15 12.86
C TYR A 324 -21.97 -5.64 13.92
N SER A 325 -21.24 -6.55 14.58
CA SER A 325 -20.07 -6.16 15.37
C SER A 325 -18.92 -5.81 14.43
N ALA A 326 -18.19 -4.74 14.75
CA ALA A 326 -17.13 -4.25 13.89
C ALA A 326 -15.78 -4.85 14.22
N LYS A 327 -15.01 -5.15 13.17
CA LYS A 327 -13.61 -5.55 13.26
C LYS A 327 -12.75 -4.68 12.35
N LEU A 328 -11.71 -4.10 12.94
CA LEU A 328 -10.72 -3.30 12.20
C LEU A 328 -9.78 -4.22 11.44
N GLY A 329 -9.60 -3.98 10.15
CA GLY A 329 -8.74 -4.74 9.23
C GLY A 329 -7.77 -3.84 8.48
N ASP A 330 -7.02 -4.44 7.56
CA ASP A 330 -6.01 -3.82 6.71
C ASP A 330 -4.83 -3.18 7.46
N PHE A 331 -3.94 -4.02 7.96
CA PHE A 331 -2.71 -3.62 8.66
C PHE A 331 -1.55 -3.27 7.72
N GLY A 332 -1.80 -3.01 6.43
CA GLY A 332 -0.76 -2.73 5.43
C GLY A 332 0.09 -1.49 5.73
N LEU A 333 -0.48 -0.52 6.44
CA LEU A 333 0.21 0.69 6.87
C LEU A 333 0.57 0.69 8.36
N ALA A 334 0.23 -0.37 9.10
CA ALA A 334 0.49 -0.45 10.52
C ALA A 334 1.99 -0.53 10.86
N ARG A 335 2.37 0.02 11.99
CA ARG A 335 3.76 0.03 12.48
C ARG A 335 3.81 -0.21 13.99
N SER A 336 4.82 -0.99 14.40
CA SER A 336 5.16 -1.08 15.83
C SER A 336 6.01 0.12 16.22
N VAL A 337 5.62 0.86 17.24
CA VAL A 337 6.35 2.01 17.75
C VAL A 337 6.80 1.76 19.19
N HIS A 338 8.02 2.19 19.52
CA HIS A 338 8.50 2.14 20.91
C HIS A 338 7.77 3.18 21.75
N GLN A 339 7.48 2.83 22.99
CA GLN A 339 6.76 3.70 23.90
C GLN A 339 7.48 5.04 24.17
N GLU A 340 8.81 5.01 24.21
CA GLU A 340 9.63 6.20 24.53
C GLU A 340 9.72 7.21 23.38
N THR A 341 9.72 6.74 22.12
CA THR A 341 9.82 7.64 20.96
C THR A 341 8.46 7.97 20.34
N GLY A 342 7.46 7.11 20.54
CA GLY A 342 6.06 7.32 20.17
C GLY A 342 5.75 7.56 18.70
N ALA A 343 6.78 7.72 17.84
CA ALA A 343 6.63 8.06 16.42
C ALA A 343 7.59 7.28 15.52
N GLN A 344 7.17 7.01 14.30
CA GLN A 344 8.02 6.47 13.23
C GLN A 344 7.91 7.35 11.99
N THR A 345 9.06 7.74 11.44
CA THR A 345 9.13 8.45 10.16
C THR A 345 8.89 7.48 9.00
N THR A 346 8.09 7.87 8.03
CA THR A 346 7.83 7.12 6.81
C THR A 346 8.28 7.91 5.60
N ASP A 347 9.01 7.26 4.67
CA ASP A 347 9.51 7.91 3.46
C ASP A 347 8.41 8.26 2.46
N VAL A 348 7.23 7.67 2.62
CA VAL A 348 6.08 7.86 1.72
C VAL A 348 4.83 8.15 2.54
N VAL A 349 4.18 9.27 2.25
CA VAL A 349 2.88 9.64 2.81
C VAL A 349 1.80 8.85 2.06
N GLN A 350 1.55 7.62 2.50
CA GLN A 350 0.39 6.84 2.06
C GLN A 350 -0.73 7.02 3.08
N SER A 351 -1.83 7.64 2.69
CA SER A 351 -3.00 7.83 3.54
C SER A 351 -4.23 8.13 2.67
N THR A 352 -5.41 7.87 3.20
CA THR A 352 -6.67 8.08 2.48
C THR A 352 -7.12 9.53 2.61
N TYR A 353 -7.31 10.23 1.47
CA TYR A 353 -7.85 11.59 1.47
C TYR A 353 -9.13 11.67 2.33
N GLY A 354 -9.30 12.76 3.06
CA GLY A 354 -10.43 12.94 3.99
C GLY A 354 -10.16 12.46 5.42
N TYR A 355 -9.26 11.46 5.60
CA TYR A 355 -8.85 10.97 6.92
C TYR A 355 -7.41 11.37 7.28
N ILE A 356 -6.68 12.02 6.37
CA ILE A 356 -5.28 12.36 6.58
C ILE A 356 -5.13 13.36 7.73
N ASP A 357 -4.33 12.99 8.73
CA ASP A 357 -3.90 13.91 9.78
C ASP A 357 -3.02 15.03 9.19
N PRO A 358 -3.38 16.30 9.30
CA PRO A 358 -2.58 17.41 8.77
C PRO A 358 -1.15 17.45 9.35
N VAL A 359 -0.98 17.04 10.61
CA VAL A 359 0.35 17.00 11.24
C VAL A 359 1.23 15.92 10.61
N PHE A 360 0.64 14.76 10.28
CA PHE A 360 1.35 13.70 9.56
C PHE A 360 1.84 14.18 8.17
N VAL A 361 1.03 14.95 7.44
CA VAL A 361 1.43 15.49 6.13
C VAL A 361 2.70 16.35 6.25
N ASN A 362 2.79 17.15 7.32
CA ASN A 362 3.91 18.08 7.52
C ASN A 362 5.16 17.41 8.09
N THR A 363 4.99 16.37 8.91
CA THR A 363 6.10 15.76 9.67
C THR A 363 6.56 14.42 9.14
N SER A 364 5.74 13.75 8.32
CA SER A 364 5.91 12.35 7.90
C SER A 364 6.04 11.37 9.07
N GLN A 365 5.60 11.77 10.27
CA GLN A 365 5.70 10.97 11.49
C GLN A 365 4.34 10.40 11.86
N ARG A 366 4.21 9.07 11.83
CA ARG A 366 3.03 8.35 12.34
C ARG A 366 3.19 8.08 13.83
N ASN A 367 2.16 8.39 14.57
CA ASN A 367 2.08 8.19 16.01
C ASN A 367 0.67 7.80 16.44
N ARG A 368 0.48 7.49 17.71
CA ARG A 368 -0.84 7.15 18.27
C ARG A 368 -1.86 8.28 18.06
N GLN A 369 -1.41 9.53 18.13
CA GLN A 369 -2.30 10.69 17.95
C GLN A 369 -2.80 10.85 16.51
N SER A 370 -2.08 10.30 15.51
CA SER A 370 -2.58 10.21 14.14
C SER A 370 -3.76 9.23 14.03
N ASP A 371 -3.71 8.09 14.73
CA ASP A 371 -4.86 7.16 14.79
C ASP A 371 -6.06 7.78 15.53
N ILE A 372 -5.80 8.56 16.60
CA ILE A 372 -6.86 9.32 17.31
C ILE A 372 -7.52 10.32 16.37
N TYR A 373 -6.75 11.04 15.56
CA TYR A 373 -7.30 11.94 14.55
C TYR A 373 -8.23 11.20 13.58
N ASN A 374 -7.77 10.08 13.03
CA ASN A 374 -8.54 9.28 12.10
C ASN A 374 -9.81 8.73 12.76
N PHE A 375 -9.71 8.29 14.03
CA PHE A 375 -10.88 7.88 14.82
C PHE A 375 -11.88 9.04 14.97
N GLY A 376 -11.39 10.25 15.23
CA GLY A 376 -12.23 11.45 15.26
C GLY A 376 -13.00 11.67 13.96
N ILE A 377 -12.34 11.53 12.80
CA ILE A 377 -13.02 11.61 11.50
C ILE A 377 -14.12 10.56 11.39
N VAL A 378 -13.85 9.30 11.78
CA VAL A 378 -14.87 8.23 11.76
C VAL A 378 -16.05 8.56 12.70
N LEU A 379 -15.80 9.15 13.87
CA LEU A 379 -16.90 9.59 14.77
C LEU A 379 -17.82 10.62 14.08
N LEU A 380 -17.22 11.63 13.44
CA LEU A 380 -17.96 12.66 12.72
C LEU A 380 -18.73 12.07 11.52
N GLU A 381 -18.10 11.15 10.78
CA GLU A 381 -18.69 10.41 9.66
C GLU A 381 -19.90 9.57 10.12
N MET A 382 -19.76 8.82 11.22
CA MET A 382 -20.78 7.94 11.76
C MET A 382 -22.05 8.68 12.19
N VAL A 383 -21.88 9.87 12.77
CA VAL A 383 -23.05 10.68 13.18
C VAL A 383 -23.66 11.41 12.00
N SER A 384 -22.83 12.00 11.13
CA SER A 384 -23.31 12.86 10.05
C SER A 384 -23.77 12.09 8.81
N GLY A 385 -23.28 10.87 8.60
CA GLY A 385 -23.49 10.13 7.37
C GLY A 385 -22.83 10.77 6.15
N ARG A 386 -21.94 11.77 6.32
CA ARG A 386 -21.19 12.40 5.23
C ARG A 386 -19.88 11.67 4.98
N ASP A 387 -19.62 11.35 3.72
CA ASP A 387 -18.36 10.77 3.28
C ASP A 387 -17.25 11.83 3.37
N PRO A 388 -16.20 11.61 4.19
CA PRO A 388 -15.05 12.52 4.31
C PRO A 388 -14.24 12.65 3.04
N THR A 389 -14.33 11.67 2.12
CA THR A 389 -13.56 11.61 0.88
C THR A 389 -14.26 12.31 -0.28
N ALA A 390 -15.55 12.62 -0.13
CA ALA A 390 -16.35 13.23 -1.19
C ALA A 390 -15.85 14.64 -1.53
N ARG A 391 -15.28 14.80 -2.73
CA ARG A 391 -14.91 16.10 -3.29
C ARG A 391 -16.15 16.76 -3.89
N LEU A 392 -16.89 17.52 -3.08
CA LEU A 392 -18.00 18.34 -3.56
C LEU A 392 -17.49 19.78 -3.67
N ASN A 393 -17.45 20.32 -4.88
CA ASN A 393 -16.88 21.62 -5.22
C ASN A 393 -17.42 22.81 -4.40
N ASP A 394 -18.58 22.64 -3.71
CA ASP A 394 -19.25 23.73 -2.97
C ASP A 394 -19.48 23.42 -1.48
N ARG A 395 -18.91 22.32 -0.94
CA ARG A 395 -19.14 21.96 0.47
C ARG A 395 -17.85 21.98 1.26
N PRO A 396 -17.84 22.58 2.47
CA PRO A 396 -16.65 22.56 3.32
C PRO A 396 -16.29 21.14 3.76
N PRO A 397 -15.01 20.87 4.08
CA PRO A 397 -14.55 19.61 4.67
C PRO A 397 -15.39 19.24 5.90
N LEU A 398 -15.57 17.94 6.16
CA LEU A 398 -16.41 17.44 7.25
C LEU A 398 -16.07 18.09 8.61
N THR A 399 -14.77 18.15 8.94
CA THR A 399 -14.29 18.74 10.20
C THR A 399 -14.61 20.23 10.32
N SER A 400 -14.42 21.00 9.25
CA SER A 400 -14.68 22.43 9.23
C SER A 400 -16.18 22.72 9.35
N TRP A 401 -16.99 21.94 8.68
CA TRP A 401 -18.46 22.05 8.74
C TRP A 401 -18.99 21.74 10.14
N VAL A 402 -18.61 20.62 10.76
CA VAL A 402 -19.07 20.27 12.11
C VAL A 402 -18.60 21.30 13.15
N ARG A 403 -17.37 21.82 12.97
CA ARG A 403 -16.83 22.88 13.83
C ARG A 403 -17.64 24.18 13.72
N SER A 404 -18.07 24.57 12.51
CA SER A 404 -18.91 25.77 12.33
C SER A 404 -20.26 25.61 13.05
N LEU A 405 -20.86 24.43 13.00
CA LEU A 405 -22.11 24.14 13.73
C LEU A 405 -21.92 24.14 15.24
N TYR A 406 -20.78 23.66 15.73
CA TYR A 406 -20.43 23.73 17.15
C TYR A 406 -20.37 25.19 17.64
N HIS A 407 -19.68 26.07 16.92
CA HIS A 407 -19.58 27.50 17.27
C HIS A 407 -20.94 28.22 17.12
N GLY A 408 -21.82 27.73 16.27
CA GLY A 408 -23.20 28.22 16.13
C GLY A 408 -24.18 27.68 17.15
N ASN A 409 -23.74 26.89 18.16
CA ASN A 409 -24.62 26.16 19.10
C ASN A 409 -25.65 25.22 18.43
N ALA A 410 -25.35 24.77 17.21
CA ALA A 410 -26.23 23.95 16.38
C ALA A 410 -25.63 22.54 16.09
N LEU A 411 -24.79 22.02 17.01
CA LEU A 411 -23.97 20.84 16.78
C LEU A 411 -24.78 19.62 16.30
N LEU A 412 -26.00 19.40 16.84
CA LEU A 412 -26.86 18.28 16.45
C LEU A 412 -27.40 18.41 15.01
N GLU A 413 -27.34 19.57 14.39
CA GLU A 413 -27.69 19.72 12.97
C GLU A 413 -26.66 19.02 12.05
N ALA A 414 -25.51 18.66 12.60
CA ALA A 414 -24.55 17.80 11.90
C ALA A 414 -25.02 16.34 11.77
N ALA A 415 -25.97 15.90 12.58
CA ALA A 415 -26.42 14.51 12.55
C ALA A 415 -27.25 14.20 11.28
N ASP A 416 -27.07 12.99 10.77
CA ASP A 416 -27.87 12.45 9.65
C ASP A 416 -29.37 12.58 9.97
N VAL A 417 -30.10 13.27 9.10
CA VAL A 417 -31.52 13.51 9.29
C VAL A 417 -32.34 12.22 9.48
N ARG A 418 -31.86 11.10 8.92
CA ARG A 418 -32.46 9.77 9.07
C ARG A 418 -32.34 9.22 10.50
N LEU A 419 -31.34 9.70 11.26
CA LEU A 419 -31.12 9.31 12.65
C LEU A 419 -32.01 10.11 13.61
N ILE A 420 -32.23 11.40 13.34
CA ILE A 420 -32.92 12.32 14.29
C ILE A 420 -34.41 12.00 14.45
N GLY A 421 -35.07 11.56 13.37
CA GLY A 421 -36.53 11.46 13.29
C GLY A 421 -37.19 10.41 14.21
N GLY A 422 -36.44 9.45 14.75
CA GLY A 422 -36.95 8.37 15.60
C GLY A 422 -36.16 8.10 16.87
N GLU A 423 -35.12 8.90 17.16
CA GLU A 423 -34.22 8.62 18.26
C GLU A 423 -34.68 9.15 19.62
N SER A 424 -34.33 8.36 20.64
CA SER A 424 -34.55 8.69 22.04
C SER A 424 -33.71 9.91 22.48
N ILE A 425 -34.03 10.50 23.62
CA ILE A 425 -33.23 11.57 24.23
C ILE A 425 -31.80 11.07 24.47
N VAL A 426 -31.65 9.85 24.95
CA VAL A 426 -30.33 9.20 25.18
C VAL A 426 -29.53 9.10 23.89
N GLY A 427 -30.13 8.64 22.79
CA GLY A 427 -29.47 8.54 21.49
C GLY A 427 -29.01 9.90 20.97
N ARG A 428 -29.82 10.95 21.11
CA ARG A 428 -29.42 12.32 20.73
C ARG A 428 -28.26 12.84 21.58
N GLN A 429 -28.25 12.54 22.88
CA GLN A 429 -27.10 12.89 23.75
C GLN A 429 -25.82 12.14 23.37
N GLN A 430 -25.95 10.85 23.02
CA GLN A 430 -24.81 10.06 22.52
C GLN A 430 -24.27 10.62 21.21
N MET A 431 -25.14 11.00 20.25
CA MET A 431 -24.72 11.64 18.99
C MET A 431 -23.98 12.95 19.25
N LYS A 432 -24.54 13.81 20.09
CA LYS A 432 -23.91 15.09 20.46
C LYS A 432 -22.54 14.86 21.08
N ARG A 433 -22.43 13.89 21.99
CA ARG A 433 -21.17 13.49 22.62
C ARG A 433 -20.16 12.97 21.61
N ALA A 434 -20.58 12.09 20.69
CA ALA A 434 -19.71 11.56 19.64
C ALA A 434 -19.18 12.66 18.72
N LEU A 435 -20.00 13.68 18.40
CA LEU A 435 -19.54 14.85 17.64
C LEU A 435 -18.53 15.69 18.42
N LEU A 436 -18.76 15.95 19.71
CA LEU A 436 -17.82 16.70 20.57
C LEU A 436 -16.49 15.96 20.70
N VAL A 437 -16.53 14.68 21.03
CA VAL A 437 -15.33 13.85 21.13
C VAL A 437 -14.60 13.78 19.80
N GLY A 438 -15.35 13.66 18.69
CA GLY A 438 -14.78 13.71 17.34
C GLY A 438 -14.01 15.01 17.08
N LEU A 439 -14.59 16.16 17.45
CA LEU A 439 -13.91 17.47 17.31
C LEU A 439 -12.65 17.58 18.16
N LEU A 440 -12.64 17.01 19.37
CA LEU A 440 -11.43 16.96 20.23
C LEU A 440 -10.34 16.08 19.61
N CYS A 441 -10.72 14.92 19.06
CA CYS A 441 -9.77 14.02 18.41
C CYS A 441 -9.12 14.63 17.16
N VAL A 442 -9.84 15.48 16.41
CA VAL A 442 -9.32 16.15 15.20
C VAL A 442 -8.66 17.51 15.49
N HIS A 443 -8.20 17.71 16.72
CA HIS A 443 -7.47 18.93 17.09
C HIS A 443 -6.16 19.03 16.30
N GLN A 444 -5.77 20.27 15.92
CA GLN A 444 -4.55 20.50 15.13
C GLN A 444 -3.28 20.23 15.95
N ASP A 445 -3.29 20.62 17.23
CA ASP A 445 -2.20 20.33 18.15
C ASP A 445 -2.31 18.90 18.68
N LEU A 446 -1.23 18.12 18.50
CA LEU A 446 -1.14 16.73 18.95
C LEU A 446 -1.32 16.58 20.47
N SER A 447 -0.79 17.52 21.25
CA SER A 447 -0.84 17.49 22.72
C SER A 447 -2.26 17.73 23.27
N SER A 448 -3.10 18.38 22.49
CA SER A 448 -4.49 18.66 22.84
C SER A 448 -5.45 17.53 22.46
N ARG A 449 -4.99 16.53 21.68
CA ARG A 449 -5.81 15.35 21.37
C ARG A 449 -5.88 14.43 22.58
N PRO A 450 -7.08 13.90 22.94
CA PRO A 450 -7.20 12.96 24.04
C PRO A 450 -6.45 11.66 23.76
N SER A 451 -6.11 10.90 24.79
CA SER A 451 -5.70 9.50 24.62
C SER A 451 -6.89 8.63 24.22
N ILE A 452 -6.63 7.40 23.74
CA ILE A 452 -7.74 6.46 23.45
C ILE A 452 -8.55 6.13 24.71
N MET A 453 -7.91 6.06 25.88
CA MET A 453 -8.59 5.82 27.14
C MET A 453 -9.54 6.96 27.49
N ASP A 454 -9.06 8.21 27.47
CA ASP A 454 -9.87 9.39 27.73
C ASP A 454 -11.03 9.51 26.71
N THR A 455 -10.74 9.20 25.45
CA THR A 455 -11.75 9.18 24.36
C THR A 455 -12.87 8.19 24.66
N MET A 456 -12.51 6.96 25.06
CA MET A 456 -13.50 5.91 25.36
C MET A 456 -14.26 6.20 26.63
N ASP A 457 -13.62 6.75 27.66
CA ASP A 457 -14.29 7.17 28.89
C ASP A 457 -15.28 8.30 28.61
N ALA A 458 -14.91 9.28 27.77
CA ALA A 458 -15.78 10.35 27.35
C ALA A 458 -17.00 9.83 26.55
N LEU A 459 -16.81 8.86 25.66
CA LEU A 459 -17.90 8.26 24.88
C LEU A 459 -18.87 7.47 25.77
N ARG A 460 -18.37 6.69 26.75
CA ARG A 460 -19.18 5.84 27.65
C ARG A 460 -19.84 6.59 28.79
N SER A 461 -19.35 7.80 29.12
CA SER A 461 -19.87 8.56 30.25
C SER A 461 -21.37 8.83 30.10
N GLU A 462 -22.14 8.57 31.15
CA GLU A 462 -23.55 8.97 31.24
C GLU A 462 -23.72 10.40 31.80
N ARG A 463 -22.61 11.03 32.22
CA ARG A 463 -22.64 12.36 32.84
C ARG A 463 -23.03 13.45 31.86
N LEU A 464 -23.67 14.48 32.37
CA LEU A 464 -24.11 15.67 31.62
C LEU A 464 -22.92 16.43 31.00
N GLU A 465 -23.18 17.22 29.99
CA GLU A 465 -22.23 18.04 29.20
C GLU A 465 -21.30 18.91 30.03
N SER A 466 -21.66 19.28 31.27
CA SER A 466 -20.84 20.08 32.19
C SER A 466 -19.45 19.50 32.44
N ASP A 467 -19.27 18.18 32.30
CA ASP A 467 -18.01 17.50 32.62
C ASP A 467 -17.09 17.31 31.39
N ILE A 468 -17.63 17.47 30.18
CA ILE A 468 -16.85 17.48 28.93
C ILE A 468 -16.49 18.93 28.54
N THR A 469 -17.19 19.91 29.06
CA THR A 469 -16.99 21.34 28.82
C THR A 469 -15.61 21.87 29.23
N PRO A 470 -14.89 21.33 30.24
CA PRO A 470 -13.50 21.76 30.52
C PRO A 470 -12.50 21.42 29.37
N LEU A 471 -12.84 20.45 28.51
CA LEU A 471 -12.06 20.11 27.31
C LEU A 471 -12.46 20.95 26.08
N ALA A 472 -13.60 21.64 26.15
CA ALA A 472 -14.17 22.42 25.06
C ALA A 472 -13.51 23.79 24.76
N PRO A 473 -12.80 24.48 25.69
CA PRO A 473 -12.19 25.79 25.38
C PRO A 473 -11.07 25.75 24.35
N VAL A 474 -10.64 24.56 23.91
CA VAL A 474 -9.45 24.36 23.08
C VAL A 474 -9.80 24.16 21.59
N ILE A 475 -11.06 24.26 21.17
CA ILE A 475 -11.41 24.16 19.76
C ILE A 475 -11.16 25.52 19.08
N PRO A 476 -10.00 25.76 18.43
CA PRO A 476 -9.69 27.07 17.91
C PRO A 476 -10.61 27.46 16.77
N LEU A 477 -11.04 28.71 16.76
CA LEU A 477 -11.56 29.36 15.55
C LEU A 477 -10.44 29.36 14.51
N LEU A 478 -10.60 28.63 13.42
CA LEU A 478 -9.77 28.86 12.24
C LEU A 478 -10.14 30.27 11.72
N MET A 479 -9.17 31.21 11.81
CA MET A 479 -9.22 32.40 10.99
C MET A 479 -9.23 31.99 9.52
N PRO A 480 -9.97 32.70 8.65
CA PRO A 480 -10.16 32.38 7.26
C PRO A 480 -8.86 32.28 6.48
#